data_fc0c68e56b948592c0cf40f7196dea26
#
_entry.id   fc0c68e56b948592c0cf40f7196dea26
#
_cell.length_a   1.000
_cell.length_b   1.000
_cell.length_c   1.000
_cell.angle_alpha   90.00
_cell.angle_beta   90.00
_cell.angle_gamma   90.00
#
_symmetry.space_group_name_H-M   'P 1'
#
loop_
_entity.id
_entity.type
_entity.pdbx_description
1 polymer ?
#
loop_
_entity_poly.entity_id
_entity_poly.type
_entity_poly.pdbx_seq_one_letter_code
_entity_poly.pdbx_strand_id
1 'polypeptide(L)'
;NHASVGDLVVLIGGSTGRDGIGGSQFASDSLENEDRSAVQIPDPFIEKLIIEVVLEARNEKCINAMKDLGGGGLSCAVSEIAESLGIGIEMDVDHVHTKESGLFPDEIMTSESQERMLIITDKKKLQKLRKICDKFRIMCSTIGYVKSDKMLHVKKGTKTLALLPAEFIARAPLLDRKSSKPKYLNGIKREKKIRKIPNHSKTLLRLLSSPNIASKHWVFRQYDHEVGIRTVVKPGFDASVLRLDNGKFLSAKIDGNPKHCYIDPRQGAIGCFEEACRNVVCTGANPIGMVDHLQFGNPEDPEIFWTFMESLKGISEYAKFLRVPCVGGKVSFYNETASGPIKPTPLIGVLGIIDKTPFLPSATNSGDYIVIIGKTKDELGGSEYFEYIHKFIGGACPIVDFKDSKINMLSVLSLIKNKLVKSVHDCSKGGFAIALSELSIFGNIGCDVNIDKLPCEKNLSFEKLLFSESHSRYLLTVDKKNIELVKQFLSKKKISFNVLGKFSGDQIKIMYKSKYAIKCTIDIAQKKYFNTLGDMLKHG
;
A
#
# COMPACT_ATOMS: atom_id res chain seq x y z
N ASN A 1 -7.50 -21.80 -15.84
CA ASN A 1 -8.21 -21.32 -17.04
C ASN A 1 -7.92 -22.27 -18.22
N HIS A 2 -8.95 -22.66 -18.94
CA HIS A 2 -8.89 -23.43 -20.18
C HIS A 2 -10.07 -23.01 -21.05
N ALA A 3 -10.01 -23.25 -22.35
CA ALA A 3 -11.10 -23.04 -23.27
C ALA A 3 -11.01 -24.02 -24.44
N SER A 4 -12.14 -24.46 -24.96
CA SER A 4 -12.26 -25.33 -26.10
C SER A 4 -12.98 -24.61 -27.25
N VAL A 5 -12.64 -24.99 -28.49
CA VAL A 5 -13.34 -24.44 -29.67
C VAL A 5 -14.84 -24.74 -29.57
N GLY A 6 -15.64 -23.69 -29.74
CA GLY A 6 -17.10 -23.76 -29.59
C GLY A 6 -17.63 -23.45 -28.18
N ASP A 7 -16.75 -23.26 -27.17
CA ASP A 7 -17.16 -22.70 -25.89
C ASP A 7 -17.76 -21.31 -26.09
N LEU A 8 -18.71 -20.94 -25.24
CA LEU A 8 -19.42 -19.67 -25.34
C LEU A 8 -18.70 -18.58 -24.55
N VAL A 9 -18.67 -17.39 -25.11
CA VAL A 9 -18.21 -16.15 -24.47
C VAL A 9 -19.44 -15.42 -23.93
N VAL A 10 -19.46 -15.25 -22.61
CA VAL A 10 -20.62 -14.71 -21.90
C VAL A 10 -20.20 -13.47 -21.11
N LEU A 11 -20.93 -12.37 -21.28
CA LEU A 11 -20.81 -11.17 -20.48
C LEU A 11 -21.84 -11.19 -19.36
N ILE A 12 -21.40 -11.06 -18.12
CA ILE A 12 -22.28 -10.92 -16.96
C ILE A 12 -22.02 -9.59 -16.23
N GLY A 13 -23.03 -9.09 -15.52
CA GLY A 13 -22.90 -7.91 -14.69
C GLY A 13 -23.75 -6.73 -15.12
N GLY A 14 -23.21 -5.53 -14.87
CA GLY A 14 -23.83 -4.27 -15.24
C GLY A 14 -23.92 -4.06 -16.76
N SER A 15 -24.86 -3.21 -17.18
CA SER A 15 -25.01 -2.85 -18.60
C SER A 15 -23.90 -1.92 -19.08
N THR A 16 -23.47 -2.08 -20.32
CA THR A 16 -22.49 -1.23 -20.99
C THR A 16 -23.09 0.13 -21.33
N GLY A 17 -22.44 1.20 -20.97
CA GLY A 17 -22.85 2.58 -21.25
C GLY A 17 -21.71 3.43 -21.81
N ARG A 18 -21.91 4.75 -21.92
CA ARG A 18 -20.88 5.73 -22.33
C ARG A 18 -19.98 6.17 -21.19
N ASP A 19 -20.10 5.57 -20.02
CA ASP A 19 -19.26 5.83 -18.85
C ASP A 19 -17.88 5.17 -19.00
N GLY A 20 -16.84 5.91 -18.63
CA GLY A 20 -15.46 5.43 -18.65
C GLY A 20 -14.84 5.28 -20.04
N ILE A 21 -15.46 5.80 -21.11
CA ILE A 21 -14.85 5.77 -22.46
C ILE A 21 -13.59 6.62 -22.44
N GLY A 22 -12.44 5.99 -22.76
CA GLY A 22 -11.14 6.64 -22.69
C GLY A 22 -10.62 6.90 -21.26
N GLY A 23 -11.23 6.31 -20.22
CA GLY A 23 -10.84 6.53 -18.83
C GLY A 23 -9.41 6.17 -18.53
N SER A 24 -8.91 5.04 -19.03
CA SER A 24 -7.51 4.65 -18.90
C SER A 24 -6.56 5.55 -19.71
N GLN A 25 -7.00 6.06 -20.85
CA GLN A 25 -6.25 7.05 -21.64
C GLN A 25 -6.19 8.40 -20.89
N PHE A 26 -7.32 8.88 -20.37
CA PHE A 26 -7.40 10.10 -19.57
C PHE A 26 -6.51 10.03 -18.32
N ALA A 27 -6.45 8.89 -17.65
CA ALA A 27 -5.55 8.67 -16.51
C ALA A 27 -4.05 8.63 -16.91
N SER A 28 -3.74 8.63 -18.20
CA SER A 28 -2.40 8.58 -18.79
C SER A 28 -2.09 9.82 -19.64
N ASP A 29 -2.83 10.90 -19.45
CA ASP A 29 -2.66 12.18 -20.15
C ASP A 29 -2.55 13.35 -19.15
N SER A 30 -2.16 14.53 -19.62
CA SER A 30 -2.09 15.73 -18.77
C SER A 30 -3.50 16.14 -18.31
N LEU A 31 -3.63 16.54 -17.04
CA LEU A 31 -4.90 16.89 -16.39
C LEU A 31 -5.53 18.21 -16.87
N GLU A 32 -5.21 18.67 -18.09
CA GLU A 32 -5.69 19.94 -18.62
C GLU A 32 -7.13 19.88 -19.19
N ASN A 33 -7.67 18.69 -19.41
CA ASN A 33 -9.02 18.49 -19.97
C ASN A 33 -9.97 17.88 -18.93
N GLU A 34 -11.01 18.59 -18.56
CA GLU A 34 -12.12 18.06 -17.75
C GLU A 34 -13.10 17.23 -18.62
N ASP A 35 -12.73 16.03 -19.02
CA ASP A 35 -13.68 15.12 -19.66
C ASP A 35 -14.38 14.24 -18.62
N ARG A 36 -15.61 14.61 -18.28
CA ARG A 36 -16.42 13.87 -17.30
C ARG A 36 -16.86 12.50 -17.79
N SER A 37 -16.85 12.26 -19.11
CA SER A 37 -17.22 10.95 -19.70
C SER A 37 -16.18 9.87 -19.42
N ALA A 38 -14.93 10.26 -19.16
CA ALA A 38 -13.84 9.37 -18.82
C ALA A 38 -13.96 8.76 -17.39
N VAL A 39 -14.83 9.30 -16.55
CA VAL A 39 -15.00 8.81 -15.17
C VAL A 39 -15.94 7.60 -15.15
N GLN A 40 -15.45 6.50 -14.58
CA GLN A 40 -16.28 5.32 -14.33
C GLN A 40 -17.24 5.57 -13.16
N ILE A 41 -18.48 5.05 -13.27
CA ILE A 41 -19.48 5.14 -12.23
C ILE A 41 -19.54 3.79 -11.50
N PRO A 42 -19.11 3.71 -10.22
CA PRO A 42 -19.11 2.46 -9.46
C PRO A 42 -20.53 2.11 -8.98
N ASP A 43 -20.85 0.80 -8.96
CA ASP A 43 -22.05 0.25 -8.34
C ASP A 43 -21.67 -0.89 -7.37
N PRO A 44 -21.34 -0.56 -6.10
CA PRO A 44 -20.91 -1.55 -5.11
C PRO A 44 -21.97 -2.64 -4.81
N PHE A 45 -23.25 -2.37 -5.09
CA PHE A 45 -24.32 -3.34 -4.92
C PHE A 45 -24.25 -4.41 -6.01
N ILE A 46 -24.13 -4.01 -7.28
CA ILE A 46 -23.93 -4.95 -8.40
C ILE A 46 -22.62 -5.73 -8.23
N GLU A 47 -21.54 -5.07 -7.80
CA GLU A 47 -20.26 -5.75 -7.52
C GLU A 47 -20.43 -6.87 -6.50
N LYS A 48 -21.15 -6.62 -5.40
CA LYS A 48 -21.45 -7.66 -4.39
C LYS A 48 -22.18 -8.85 -4.99
N LEU A 49 -23.17 -8.60 -5.85
CA LEU A 49 -23.94 -9.66 -6.49
C LEU A 49 -23.11 -10.46 -7.50
N ILE A 50 -22.22 -9.81 -8.27
CA ILE A 50 -21.30 -10.47 -9.19
C ILE A 50 -20.35 -11.40 -8.43
N ILE A 51 -19.82 -10.97 -7.28
CA ILE A 51 -18.98 -11.83 -6.43
C ILE A 51 -19.71 -13.12 -6.07
N GLU A 52 -21.00 -13.04 -5.64
CA GLU A 52 -21.79 -14.22 -5.32
C GLU A 52 -22.03 -15.11 -6.56
N VAL A 53 -22.37 -14.52 -7.70
CA VAL A 53 -22.57 -15.24 -8.96
C VAL A 53 -21.29 -15.99 -9.37
N VAL A 54 -20.15 -15.31 -9.35
CA VAL A 54 -18.85 -15.90 -9.75
C VAL A 54 -18.46 -17.03 -8.80
N LEU A 55 -18.62 -16.86 -7.50
CA LEU A 55 -18.30 -17.88 -6.51
C LEU A 55 -19.20 -19.12 -6.68
N GLU A 56 -20.51 -18.95 -6.85
CA GLU A 56 -21.45 -20.04 -7.07
C GLU A 56 -21.18 -20.73 -8.42
N ALA A 57 -21.00 -19.97 -9.50
CA ALA A 57 -20.71 -20.51 -10.83
C ALA A 57 -19.38 -21.29 -10.87
N ARG A 58 -18.36 -20.84 -10.13
CA ARG A 58 -17.09 -21.56 -9.96
C ARG A 58 -17.32 -22.89 -9.22
N ASN A 59 -18.03 -22.87 -8.11
CA ASN A 59 -18.32 -24.07 -7.31
C ASN A 59 -19.10 -25.10 -8.12
N GLU A 60 -20.02 -24.64 -8.97
CA GLU A 60 -20.82 -25.43 -9.89
C GLU A 60 -20.09 -25.80 -11.20
N LYS A 61 -18.79 -25.43 -11.30
CA LYS A 61 -17.91 -25.71 -12.45
C LYS A 61 -18.47 -25.17 -13.78
N CYS A 62 -19.16 -24.04 -13.73
CA CYS A 62 -19.70 -23.38 -14.94
C CYS A 62 -18.68 -22.47 -15.63
N ILE A 63 -17.55 -22.19 -15.01
CA ILE A 63 -16.52 -21.29 -15.51
C ILE A 63 -15.32 -22.10 -15.99
N ASN A 64 -14.99 -22.03 -17.29
CA ASN A 64 -13.79 -22.57 -17.89
C ASN A 64 -12.63 -21.54 -17.81
N ALA A 65 -12.92 -20.27 -18.15
CA ALA A 65 -12.03 -19.14 -17.97
C ALA A 65 -12.84 -17.88 -17.67
N MET A 66 -12.21 -16.90 -17.06
CA MET A 66 -12.85 -15.60 -16.82
C MET A 66 -11.83 -14.47 -16.81
N LYS A 67 -12.31 -13.26 -17.11
CA LYS A 67 -11.57 -12.00 -17.09
C LYS A 67 -12.50 -10.88 -16.61
N ASP A 68 -11.96 -9.99 -15.76
CA ASP A 68 -12.63 -8.73 -15.43
C ASP A 68 -12.61 -7.75 -16.61
N LEU A 69 -13.54 -6.84 -16.63
CA LEU A 69 -13.55 -5.70 -17.55
C LEU A 69 -13.08 -4.46 -16.79
N GLY A 70 -11.88 -4.00 -17.13
CA GLY A 70 -11.29 -2.79 -16.62
C GLY A 70 -10.99 -1.80 -17.74
N GLY A 71 -9.79 -1.21 -17.73
CA GLY A 71 -9.33 -0.28 -18.76
C GLY A 71 -9.41 -0.87 -20.17
N GLY A 72 -9.95 -0.09 -21.11
CA GLY A 72 -10.18 -0.51 -22.50
C GLY A 72 -11.35 -1.48 -22.69
N GLY A 73 -12.15 -1.75 -21.66
CA GLY A 73 -13.41 -2.47 -21.74
C GLY A 73 -13.33 -3.85 -22.36
N LEU A 74 -14.29 -4.17 -23.24
CA LEU A 74 -14.35 -5.45 -23.94
C LEU A 74 -13.14 -5.67 -24.87
N SER A 75 -12.60 -4.61 -25.48
CA SER A 75 -11.42 -4.72 -26.37
C SER A 75 -10.26 -5.38 -25.66
N CYS A 76 -9.91 -4.93 -24.45
CA CYS A 76 -8.84 -5.52 -23.66
C CYS A 76 -9.22 -6.89 -23.10
N ALA A 77 -10.40 -7.02 -22.48
CA ALA A 77 -10.79 -8.27 -21.83
C ALA A 77 -10.84 -9.45 -22.80
N VAL A 78 -11.40 -9.26 -24.00
CA VAL A 78 -11.51 -10.32 -25.02
C VAL A 78 -10.15 -10.65 -25.65
N SER A 79 -9.33 -9.64 -25.95
CA SER A 79 -8.00 -9.87 -26.54
C SER A 79 -7.04 -10.54 -25.56
N GLU A 80 -7.01 -10.09 -24.29
CA GLU A 80 -6.13 -10.63 -23.27
C GLU A 80 -6.47 -12.10 -22.92
N ILE A 81 -7.77 -12.43 -22.79
CA ILE A 81 -8.17 -13.82 -22.52
C ILE A 81 -7.89 -14.72 -23.72
N ALA A 82 -8.11 -14.23 -24.94
CA ALA A 82 -7.83 -14.97 -26.18
C ALA A 82 -6.33 -15.24 -26.33
N GLU A 83 -5.48 -14.24 -26.10
CA GLU A 83 -4.03 -14.36 -26.18
C GLU A 83 -3.49 -15.32 -25.11
N SER A 84 -3.91 -15.14 -23.84
CA SER A 84 -3.41 -15.95 -22.71
C SER A 84 -3.74 -17.44 -22.83
N LEU A 85 -4.83 -17.77 -23.53
CA LEU A 85 -5.26 -19.15 -23.78
C LEU A 85 -4.85 -19.68 -25.16
N GLY A 86 -4.29 -18.83 -26.03
CA GLY A 86 -3.90 -19.20 -27.39
C GLY A 86 -5.05 -19.54 -28.31
N ILE A 87 -6.22 -18.91 -28.13
CA ILE A 87 -7.47 -19.14 -28.87
C ILE A 87 -7.88 -17.92 -29.69
N GLY A 88 -8.84 -18.09 -30.61
CA GLY A 88 -9.59 -17.01 -31.24
C GLY A 88 -10.93 -16.81 -30.56
N ILE A 89 -11.53 -15.62 -30.70
CA ILE A 89 -12.88 -15.30 -30.24
C ILE A 89 -13.63 -14.56 -31.35
N GLU A 90 -14.83 -15.06 -31.68
CA GLU A 90 -15.78 -14.32 -32.49
C GLU A 90 -16.89 -13.79 -31.59
N MET A 91 -17.13 -12.47 -31.66
CA MET A 91 -18.18 -11.80 -30.87
C MET A 91 -19.04 -10.88 -31.72
N ASP A 92 -20.29 -10.71 -31.31
CA ASP A 92 -21.23 -9.77 -31.91
C ASP A 92 -21.63 -8.69 -30.90
N VAL A 93 -21.35 -7.42 -31.25
CA VAL A 93 -21.65 -6.27 -30.39
C VAL A 93 -23.15 -6.06 -30.15
N ASP A 94 -24.02 -6.53 -31.06
CA ASP A 94 -25.48 -6.44 -30.89
C ASP A 94 -26.01 -7.37 -29.76
N HIS A 95 -25.20 -8.34 -29.32
CA HIS A 95 -25.53 -9.20 -28.19
C HIS A 95 -25.06 -8.67 -26.83
N VAL A 96 -24.32 -7.58 -26.81
CA VAL A 96 -23.88 -6.93 -25.57
C VAL A 96 -25.05 -6.17 -24.96
N HIS A 97 -25.36 -6.43 -23.68
CA HIS A 97 -26.40 -5.66 -23.00
C HIS A 97 -25.93 -4.25 -22.67
N THR A 98 -26.75 -3.26 -22.99
CA THR A 98 -26.41 -1.84 -22.91
C THR A 98 -27.39 -1.07 -22.02
N LYS A 99 -26.91 0.04 -21.41
CA LYS A 99 -27.71 0.95 -20.58
C LYS A 99 -28.74 1.73 -21.42
N GLU A 100 -28.35 2.04 -22.66
CA GLU A 100 -29.12 2.88 -23.58
C GLU A 100 -29.02 2.33 -25.02
N SER A 101 -29.97 2.69 -25.85
CA SER A 101 -29.94 2.38 -27.29
C SER A 101 -29.04 3.35 -28.04
N GLY A 102 -28.49 2.90 -29.18
CA GLY A 102 -27.75 3.77 -30.08
C GLY A 102 -26.27 3.96 -29.72
N LEU A 103 -25.70 3.08 -28.90
CA LEU A 103 -24.24 3.04 -28.74
C LEU A 103 -23.59 2.57 -30.06
N PHE A 104 -22.49 3.22 -30.41
CA PHE A 104 -21.66 2.76 -31.53
C PHE A 104 -20.81 1.54 -31.13
N PRO A 105 -20.40 0.71 -32.10
CA PRO A 105 -19.59 -0.48 -31.81
C PRO A 105 -18.28 -0.19 -31.07
N ASP A 106 -17.61 0.90 -31.39
CA ASP A 106 -16.39 1.35 -30.74
C ASP A 106 -16.67 1.79 -29.30
N GLU A 107 -17.77 2.47 -29.02
CA GLU A 107 -18.21 2.80 -27.65
C GLU A 107 -18.47 1.50 -26.83
N ILE A 108 -19.14 0.51 -27.43
CA ILE A 108 -19.39 -0.79 -26.77
C ILE A 108 -18.08 -1.51 -26.44
N MET A 109 -17.13 -1.48 -27.37
CA MET A 109 -15.85 -2.18 -27.21
C MET A 109 -14.89 -1.50 -26.23
N THR A 110 -14.92 -0.18 -26.13
CA THR A 110 -13.99 0.61 -25.33
C THR A 110 -14.57 1.16 -24.02
N SER A 111 -15.89 1.04 -23.82
CA SER A 111 -16.54 1.43 -22.56
C SER A 111 -15.91 0.72 -21.37
N GLU A 112 -15.59 1.46 -20.33
CA GLU A 112 -15.07 0.97 -19.05
C GLU A 112 -16.17 0.93 -17.97
N SER A 113 -17.44 0.78 -18.36
CA SER A 113 -18.53 0.56 -17.40
C SER A 113 -18.15 -0.52 -16.40
N GLN A 114 -18.25 -0.19 -15.12
CA GLN A 114 -17.78 -1.05 -14.04
C GLN A 114 -18.72 -2.25 -13.81
N GLU A 115 -18.29 -3.15 -12.93
CA GLU A 115 -19.04 -4.33 -12.48
C GLU A 115 -19.50 -5.23 -13.64
N ARG A 116 -18.53 -5.61 -14.51
CA ARG A 116 -18.74 -6.56 -15.59
C ARG A 116 -17.66 -7.64 -15.58
N MET A 117 -18.04 -8.87 -15.91
CA MET A 117 -17.11 -10.01 -16.03
C MET A 117 -17.34 -10.75 -17.34
N LEU A 118 -16.24 -11.12 -18.01
CA LEU A 118 -16.22 -11.99 -19.17
C LEU A 118 -16.00 -13.43 -18.72
N ILE A 119 -16.89 -14.33 -19.10
CA ILE A 119 -16.79 -15.76 -18.74
C ILE A 119 -16.74 -16.59 -20.03
N ILE A 120 -15.86 -17.58 -20.08
CA ILE A 120 -15.89 -18.65 -21.07
C ILE A 120 -16.51 -19.89 -20.42
N THR A 121 -17.53 -20.45 -21.04
CA THR A 121 -18.28 -21.60 -20.53
C THR A 121 -18.61 -22.61 -21.63
N ASP A 122 -18.69 -23.89 -21.28
CA ASP A 122 -19.21 -24.95 -22.15
C ASP A 122 -20.70 -24.69 -22.46
N LYS A 123 -21.11 -24.93 -23.70
CA LYS A 123 -22.51 -24.87 -24.16
C LYS A 123 -23.48 -25.58 -23.21
N LYS A 124 -23.08 -26.78 -22.71
CA LYS A 124 -23.90 -27.60 -21.81
C LYS A 124 -24.13 -26.96 -20.46
N LYS A 125 -23.25 -26.05 -20.04
CA LYS A 125 -23.29 -25.37 -18.73
C LYS A 125 -23.97 -24.01 -18.78
N LEU A 126 -24.23 -23.44 -19.97
CA LEU A 126 -24.82 -22.13 -20.14
C LEU A 126 -26.13 -21.96 -19.36
N GLN A 127 -27.06 -22.93 -19.47
CA GLN A 127 -28.35 -22.86 -18.79
C GLN A 127 -28.20 -22.82 -17.26
N LYS A 128 -27.20 -23.53 -16.73
CA LYS A 128 -26.89 -23.50 -15.30
C LYS A 128 -26.32 -22.14 -14.88
N LEU A 129 -25.39 -21.58 -15.68
CA LEU A 129 -24.84 -20.25 -15.46
C LEU A 129 -25.94 -19.19 -15.49
N ARG A 130 -26.86 -19.24 -16.46
CA ARG A 130 -28.02 -18.33 -16.54
C ARG A 130 -28.90 -18.40 -15.29
N LYS A 131 -29.25 -19.61 -14.82
CA LYS A 131 -30.04 -19.78 -13.59
C LYS A 131 -29.35 -19.17 -12.36
N ILE A 132 -28.02 -19.26 -12.27
CA ILE A 132 -27.26 -18.61 -11.21
C ILE A 132 -27.37 -17.08 -11.33
N CYS A 133 -27.14 -16.53 -12.52
CA CYS A 133 -27.30 -15.10 -12.77
C CYS A 133 -28.73 -14.60 -12.46
N ASP A 134 -29.75 -15.33 -12.90
CA ASP A 134 -31.17 -15.00 -12.65
C ASP A 134 -31.49 -14.98 -11.15
N LYS A 135 -30.95 -15.95 -10.38
CA LYS A 135 -31.09 -16.00 -8.91
C LYS A 135 -30.65 -14.69 -8.23
N PHE A 136 -29.59 -14.10 -8.72
CA PHE A 136 -29.02 -12.85 -8.22
C PHE A 136 -29.46 -11.60 -9.02
N ARG A 137 -30.35 -11.78 -10.01
CA ARG A 137 -30.82 -10.71 -10.91
C ARG A 137 -29.69 -9.99 -11.65
N ILE A 138 -28.66 -10.73 -12.03
CA ILE A 138 -27.53 -10.24 -12.81
C ILE A 138 -27.74 -10.57 -14.29
N MET A 139 -27.49 -9.58 -15.15
CA MET A 139 -27.60 -9.77 -16.61
C MET A 139 -26.56 -10.79 -17.09
N CYS A 140 -26.93 -11.59 -18.09
CA CYS A 140 -26.13 -12.68 -18.62
C CYS A 140 -26.35 -12.81 -20.13
N SER A 141 -25.45 -12.24 -20.92
CA SER A 141 -25.53 -12.21 -22.37
C SER A 141 -24.46 -13.09 -23.01
N THR A 142 -24.84 -14.00 -23.87
CA THR A 142 -23.90 -14.73 -24.72
C THR A 142 -23.51 -13.82 -25.88
N ILE A 143 -22.29 -13.30 -25.86
CA ILE A 143 -21.81 -12.32 -26.84
C ILE A 143 -20.97 -12.93 -27.97
N GLY A 144 -20.58 -14.20 -27.84
CA GLY A 144 -19.75 -14.85 -28.85
C GLY A 144 -19.37 -16.28 -28.52
N TYR A 145 -18.35 -16.77 -29.19
CA TYR A 145 -17.81 -18.13 -29.02
C TYR A 145 -16.32 -18.22 -29.36
N VAL A 146 -15.69 -19.27 -28.85
CA VAL A 146 -14.25 -19.55 -29.02
C VAL A 146 -13.98 -20.19 -30.36
N LYS A 147 -12.90 -19.75 -31.05
CA LYS A 147 -12.38 -20.26 -32.32
C LYS A 147 -10.94 -20.75 -32.16
N SER A 148 -10.45 -21.48 -33.17
CA SER A 148 -9.08 -22.02 -33.20
C SER A 148 -8.06 -21.12 -33.89
N ASP A 149 -8.50 -20.04 -34.56
CA ASP A 149 -7.69 -19.22 -35.46
C ASP A 149 -6.83 -18.15 -34.79
N LYS A 150 -6.91 -18.01 -33.45
CA LYS A 150 -6.20 -17.00 -32.64
C LYS A 150 -6.52 -15.54 -33.05
N MET A 151 -7.64 -15.35 -33.74
CA MET A 151 -8.09 -14.04 -34.19
C MET A 151 -9.20 -13.50 -33.29
N LEU A 152 -9.21 -12.20 -33.10
CA LEU A 152 -10.37 -11.49 -32.58
C LEU A 152 -11.25 -11.06 -33.75
N HIS A 153 -12.45 -11.62 -33.84
CA HIS A 153 -13.50 -11.26 -34.81
C HIS A 153 -14.57 -10.46 -34.09
N VAL A 154 -14.71 -9.19 -34.42
CA VAL A 154 -15.78 -8.34 -33.92
C VAL A 154 -16.79 -8.10 -35.05
N LYS A 155 -18.04 -8.41 -34.80
CA LYS A 155 -19.14 -8.29 -35.76
C LYS A 155 -20.26 -7.41 -35.23
N LYS A 156 -21.09 -6.92 -36.14
CA LYS A 156 -22.43 -6.40 -35.90
C LYS A 156 -23.37 -7.10 -36.86
N GLY A 157 -24.14 -8.08 -36.36
CA GLY A 157 -24.90 -9.01 -37.19
C GLY A 157 -24.01 -9.74 -38.19
N THR A 158 -24.26 -9.55 -39.49
CA THR A 158 -23.49 -10.16 -40.58
C THR A 158 -22.22 -9.38 -40.97
N LYS A 159 -22.10 -8.11 -40.52
CA LYS A 159 -20.98 -7.24 -40.90
C LYS A 159 -19.79 -7.45 -39.99
N THR A 160 -18.62 -7.78 -40.56
CA THR A 160 -17.35 -7.77 -39.84
C THR A 160 -16.90 -6.32 -39.63
N LEU A 161 -16.64 -5.95 -38.39
CA LEU A 161 -16.15 -4.63 -37.96
C LEU A 161 -14.63 -4.64 -37.76
N ALA A 162 -14.10 -5.70 -37.15
CA ALA A 162 -12.67 -5.89 -36.94
C ALA A 162 -12.30 -7.37 -37.05
N LEU A 163 -11.10 -7.64 -37.59
CA LEU A 163 -10.49 -8.94 -37.68
C LEU A 163 -8.99 -8.76 -37.47
N LEU A 164 -8.52 -9.08 -36.28
CA LEU A 164 -7.14 -8.83 -35.84
C LEU A 164 -6.60 -10.03 -35.07
N PRO A 165 -5.28 -10.31 -35.14
CA PRO A 165 -4.67 -11.26 -34.20
C PRO A 165 -4.88 -10.79 -32.75
N ALA A 166 -5.33 -11.67 -31.87
CA ALA A 166 -5.54 -11.32 -30.45
C ALA A 166 -4.24 -10.81 -29.79
N GLU A 167 -3.11 -11.41 -30.15
CA GLU A 167 -1.77 -11.01 -29.70
C GLU A 167 -1.43 -9.56 -30.07
N PHE A 168 -1.87 -9.08 -31.25
CA PHE A 168 -1.61 -7.71 -31.71
C PHE A 168 -2.19 -6.64 -30.79
N ILE A 169 -3.37 -6.93 -30.20
CA ILE A 169 -4.04 -6.02 -29.27
C ILE A 169 -3.51 -6.23 -27.85
N ALA A 170 -3.37 -7.48 -27.42
CA ALA A 170 -3.00 -7.82 -26.05
C ALA A 170 -1.53 -7.54 -25.70
N ARG A 171 -0.63 -7.63 -26.67
CA ARG A 171 0.80 -7.38 -26.48
C ARG A 171 1.23 -6.04 -27.05
N ALA A 172 1.22 -5.03 -26.20
CA ALA A 172 1.81 -3.74 -26.56
C ALA A 172 3.32 -3.88 -26.82
N PRO A 173 3.89 -3.14 -27.80
CA PRO A 173 5.32 -3.12 -28.03
C PRO A 173 6.06 -2.58 -26.80
N LEU A 174 7.20 -3.20 -26.47
CA LEU A 174 8.10 -2.67 -25.45
C LEU A 174 8.70 -1.38 -25.93
N LEU A 175 8.45 -0.30 -25.20
CA LEU A 175 9.01 1.01 -25.50
C LEU A 175 10.40 1.13 -24.86
N ASP A 176 11.43 1.33 -25.67
CA ASP A 176 12.78 1.67 -25.21
C ASP A 176 12.86 3.16 -24.91
N ARG A 177 12.59 3.53 -23.65
CA ARG A 177 12.59 4.93 -23.21
C ARG A 177 13.98 5.37 -22.78
N LYS A 178 14.37 6.57 -23.16
CA LYS A 178 15.60 7.20 -22.69
C LYS A 178 15.54 7.37 -21.18
N SER A 179 16.70 7.21 -20.52
CA SER A 179 16.82 7.30 -19.06
C SER A 179 18.08 8.08 -18.70
N SER A 180 17.96 9.11 -17.88
CA SER A 180 19.07 9.93 -17.42
C SER A 180 18.88 10.36 -15.98
N LYS A 181 19.96 10.33 -15.20
CA LYS A 181 19.91 10.71 -13.78
C LYS A 181 19.51 12.18 -13.62
N PRO A 182 18.51 12.50 -12.79
CA PRO A 182 18.05 13.86 -12.55
C PRO A 182 19.16 14.79 -12.05
N LYS A 183 19.24 15.98 -12.63
CA LYS A 183 20.25 16.99 -12.26
C LYS A 183 20.11 17.48 -10.82
N TYR A 184 18.88 17.57 -10.30
CA TYR A 184 18.63 18.01 -8.93
C TYR A 184 19.27 17.09 -7.87
N LEU A 185 19.52 15.82 -8.19
CA LEU A 185 20.16 14.88 -7.28
C LEU A 185 21.62 15.21 -6.96
N ASN A 186 22.28 16.03 -7.77
CA ASN A 186 23.69 16.39 -7.57
C ASN A 186 23.94 17.22 -6.31
N GLY A 187 22.93 17.89 -5.75
CA GLY A 187 23.08 18.73 -4.57
C GLY A 187 22.14 18.39 -3.41
N ILE A 188 21.11 17.56 -3.65
CA ILE A 188 20.03 17.34 -2.69
C ILE A 188 20.48 16.64 -1.40
N LYS A 189 21.54 15.82 -1.49
CA LYS A 189 22.07 15.10 -0.32
C LYS A 189 22.88 15.99 0.65
N ARG A 190 23.13 17.26 0.29
CA ARG A 190 23.79 18.20 1.18
C ARG A 190 22.83 18.67 2.27
N GLU A 191 23.18 18.45 3.53
CA GLU A 191 22.43 19.00 4.64
C GLU A 191 22.59 20.53 4.67
N LYS A 192 21.49 21.24 4.78
CA LYS A 192 21.54 22.66 5.14
C LYS A 192 21.85 22.82 6.62
N LYS A 193 22.63 23.83 6.98
CA LYS A 193 22.81 24.22 8.37
C LYS A 193 21.46 24.62 8.96
N ILE A 194 20.86 23.76 9.78
CA ILE A 194 19.55 23.99 10.36
C ILE A 194 19.67 24.93 11.57
N ARG A 195 18.66 25.77 11.74
CA ARG A 195 18.56 26.66 12.89
C ARG A 195 18.31 25.84 14.17
N LYS A 196 19.07 26.08 15.22
CA LYS A 196 18.81 25.46 16.53
C LYS A 196 17.41 25.82 17.04
N ILE A 197 16.69 24.82 17.50
CA ILE A 197 15.36 24.98 18.07
C ILE A 197 15.47 25.00 19.58
N PRO A 198 15.00 26.05 20.25
CA PRO A 198 15.21 26.21 21.69
C PRO A 198 14.28 25.31 22.54
N ASN A 199 13.16 24.82 21.99
CA ASN A 199 12.15 24.08 22.74
C ASN A 199 11.70 22.79 22.02
N HIS A 200 12.30 21.68 22.42
CA HIS A 200 12.02 20.37 21.81
C HIS A 200 10.64 19.81 22.19
N SER A 201 10.05 20.20 23.33
CA SER A 201 8.67 19.83 23.65
C SER A 201 7.67 20.45 22.67
N LYS A 202 7.84 21.73 22.30
CA LYS A 202 7.03 22.37 21.26
C LYS A 202 7.26 21.72 19.89
N THR A 203 8.50 21.34 19.58
CA THR A 203 8.82 20.65 18.33
C THR A 203 8.12 19.30 18.24
N LEU A 204 8.15 18.50 19.30
CA LEU A 204 7.45 17.22 19.37
C LEU A 204 5.93 17.41 19.13
N LEU A 205 5.30 18.34 19.82
CA LEU A 205 3.88 18.64 19.67
C LEU A 205 3.52 19.14 18.26
N ARG A 206 4.40 19.93 17.64
CA ARG A 206 4.23 20.34 16.23
C ARG A 206 4.32 19.16 15.28
N LEU A 207 5.28 18.25 15.47
CA LEU A 207 5.40 17.06 14.65
C LEU A 207 4.20 16.12 14.82
N LEU A 208 3.70 15.92 16.05
CA LEU A 208 2.46 15.16 16.29
C LEU A 208 1.25 15.76 15.59
N SER A 209 1.25 17.09 15.34
CA SER A 209 0.23 17.77 14.54
C SER A 209 0.60 17.96 13.07
N SER A 210 1.65 17.30 12.56
CA SER A 210 1.89 17.27 11.12
C SER A 210 0.85 16.40 10.43
N PRO A 211 0.28 16.81 9.27
CA PRO A 211 -0.67 15.98 8.52
C PRO A 211 -0.14 14.59 8.15
N ASN A 212 1.18 14.43 8.00
CA ASN A 212 1.79 13.14 7.69
C ASN A 212 1.90 12.21 8.91
N ILE A 213 1.97 12.76 10.13
CA ILE A 213 2.09 12.01 11.39
C ILE A 213 0.73 11.89 12.09
N ALA A 214 -0.03 12.98 12.18
CA ALA A 214 -1.32 13.00 12.87
C ALA A 214 -2.24 11.85 12.47
N SER A 215 -3.05 11.38 13.42
CA SER A 215 -3.97 10.27 13.23
C SER A 215 -4.89 10.48 12.02
N LYS A 216 -5.03 9.44 11.21
CA LYS A 216 -5.96 9.41 10.07
C LYS A 216 -7.39 9.00 10.49
N HIS A 217 -7.68 8.98 11.79
CA HIS A 217 -8.97 8.57 12.35
C HIS A 217 -10.14 9.32 11.70
N TRP A 218 -9.98 10.63 11.43
CA TRP A 218 -11.01 11.42 10.76
C TRP A 218 -11.36 10.85 9.37
N VAL A 219 -10.39 10.30 8.64
CA VAL A 219 -10.60 9.67 7.33
C VAL A 219 -11.30 8.33 7.48
N PHE A 220 -10.67 7.38 8.19
CA PHE A 220 -11.17 5.98 8.18
C PHE A 220 -12.45 5.77 9.00
N ARG A 221 -12.80 6.66 9.95
CA ARG A 221 -14.07 6.58 10.68
C ARG A 221 -15.31 6.83 9.81
N GLN A 222 -15.14 7.37 8.60
CA GLN A 222 -16.22 7.62 7.65
C GLN A 222 -16.64 6.36 6.88
N TYR A 223 -15.88 5.29 7.00
CA TYR A 223 -16.08 4.02 6.30
C TYR A 223 -16.27 2.89 7.30
N ASP A 224 -17.07 1.89 6.92
CA ASP A 224 -17.13 0.64 7.69
C ASP A 224 -15.84 -0.16 7.44
N HIS A 225 -15.01 -0.24 8.46
CA HIS A 225 -13.80 -1.05 8.48
C HIS A 225 -13.96 -2.34 9.30
N GLU A 226 -15.19 -2.72 9.63
CA GLU A 226 -15.52 -3.92 10.41
C GLU A 226 -16.44 -4.89 9.65
N VAL A 227 -16.55 -4.74 8.33
CA VAL A 227 -17.40 -5.59 7.46
C VAL A 227 -17.19 -7.07 7.74
N GLY A 228 -18.31 -7.79 7.94
CA GLY A 228 -18.29 -9.21 8.29
C GLY A 228 -17.72 -9.53 9.67
N ILE A 229 -17.52 -8.51 10.52
CA ILE A 229 -16.96 -8.64 11.89
C ILE A 229 -15.60 -9.37 11.87
N ARG A 230 -14.80 -9.11 10.84
CA ARG A 230 -13.50 -9.77 10.62
C ARG A 230 -12.32 -8.98 11.18
N THR A 231 -12.48 -7.69 11.43
CA THR A 231 -11.39 -6.82 11.88
C THR A 231 -11.04 -7.07 13.34
N VAL A 232 -9.80 -7.47 13.58
CA VAL A 232 -9.27 -7.75 14.93
C VAL A 232 -8.38 -6.59 15.40
N VAL A 233 -7.54 -6.06 14.53
CA VAL A 233 -6.78 -4.83 14.77
C VAL A 233 -7.26 -3.80 13.76
N LYS A 234 -7.86 -2.72 14.29
CA LYS A 234 -8.45 -1.64 13.48
C LYS A 234 -7.37 -0.78 12.81
N PRO A 235 -7.72 -0.02 11.75
CA PRO A 235 -6.85 1.03 11.24
C PRO A 235 -6.40 2.02 12.34
N GLY A 236 -5.18 2.56 12.20
CA GLY A 236 -4.59 3.52 13.13
C GLY A 236 -3.41 2.97 13.94
N PHE A 237 -3.11 1.67 13.81
CA PHE A 237 -1.91 1.03 14.34
C PHE A 237 -0.91 0.71 13.22
N ASP A 238 0.16 -0.04 13.53
CA ASP A 238 1.20 -0.42 12.57
C ASP A 238 0.61 -1.10 11.32
N ALA A 239 -0.23 -2.12 11.53
CA ALA A 239 -0.98 -2.78 10.44
C ALA A 239 -2.36 -3.20 10.91
N SER A 240 -3.31 -3.32 9.97
CA SER A 240 -4.63 -3.89 10.24
C SER A 240 -4.58 -5.40 10.23
N VAL A 241 -5.41 -6.06 11.05
CA VAL A 241 -5.50 -7.52 11.11
C VAL A 241 -6.95 -7.98 10.95
N LEU A 242 -7.16 -8.89 10.00
CA LEU A 242 -8.47 -9.48 9.69
C LEU A 242 -8.48 -10.97 9.99
N ARG A 243 -9.60 -11.48 10.50
CA ARG A 243 -9.84 -12.91 10.68
C ARG A 243 -10.21 -13.55 9.33
N LEU A 244 -9.61 -14.69 9.03
CA LEU A 244 -9.93 -15.53 7.88
C LEU A 244 -10.82 -16.70 8.28
N ASP A 245 -11.59 -17.24 7.32
CA ASP A 245 -12.54 -18.34 7.56
C ASP A 245 -11.85 -19.65 7.98
N ASN A 246 -10.56 -19.81 7.67
CA ASN A 246 -9.76 -20.98 8.07
C ASN A 246 -9.12 -20.87 9.47
N GLY A 247 -9.54 -19.89 10.28
CA GLY A 247 -9.04 -19.67 11.64
C GLY A 247 -7.68 -18.95 11.73
N LYS A 248 -7.06 -18.60 10.60
CA LYS A 248 -5.87 -17.75 10.56
C LYS A 248 -6.24 -16.27 10.52
N PHE A 249 -5.21 -15.41 10.56
CA PHE A 249 -5.41 -13.97 10.45
C PHE A 249 -4.50 -13.40 9.35
N LEU A 250 -5.04 -12.43 8.63
CA LEU A 250 -4.33 -11.66 7.62
C LEU A 250 -3.96 -10.30 8.18
N SER A 251 -2.67 -9.97 8.16
CA SER A 251 -2.19 -8.63 8.44
C SER A 251 -1.89 -7.91 7.14
N ALA A 252 -2.27 -6.64 7.04
CA ALA A 252 -2.09 -5.83 5.84
C ALA A 252 -1.63 -4.41 6.18
N LYS A 253 -0.64 -3.93 5.43
CA LYS A 253 -0.11 -2.57 5.53
C LYS A 253 0.24 -2.03 4.16
N ILE A 254 -0.07 -0.75 3.93
CA ILE A 254 0.42 0.02 2.78
C ILE A 254 1.34 1.12 3.32
N ASP A 255 2.50 1.30 2.71
CA ASP A 255 3.42 2.37 3.04
C ASP A 255 4.02 3.05 1.81
N GLY A 256 4.51 4.29 1.99
CA GLY A 256 5.15 5.08 0.97
C GLY A 256 5.79 6.34 1.56
N ASN A 257 6.94 6.73 1.02
CA ASN A 257 7.63 7.94 1.44
C ASN A 257 8.19 8.70 0.22
N PRO A 258 7.38 9.57 -0.41
CA PRO A 258 7.80 10.30 -1.60
C PRO A 258 9.00 11.22 -1.36
N LYS A 259 9.27 11.64 -0.13
CA LYS A 259 10.44 12.50 0.19
C LYS A 259 11.74 11.72 0.17
N HIS A 260 11.75 10.52 0.74
CA HIS A 260 12.90 9.62 0.64
C HIS A 260 13.17 9.22 -0.81
N CYS A 261 12.10 8.88 -1.57
CA CYS A 261 12.22 8.54 -2.99
C CYS A 261 12.68 9.73 -3.86
N TYR A 262 12.32 10.95 -3.48
CA TYR A 262 12.80 12.17 -4.16
C TYR A 262 14.30 12.40 -3.96
N ILE A 263 14.83 12.10 -2.76
CA ILE A 263 16.26 12.24 -2.44
C ILE A 263 17.08 11.10 -3.02
N ASP A 264 16.56 9.88 -2.95
CA ASP A 264 17.20 8.67 -3.47
C ASP A 264 16.11 7.66 -3.85
N PRO A 265 15.72 7.57 -5.14
CA PRO A 265 14.61 6.73 -5.58
C PRO A 265 14.77 5.26 -5.19
N ARG A 266 16.01 4.73 -5.28
CA ARG A 266 16.31 3.33 -4.96
C ARG A 266 16.22 3.07 -3.47
N GLN A 267 16.91 3.85 -2.65
CA GLN A 267 16.91 3.68 -1.20
C GLN A 267 15.54 4.01 -0.59
N GLY A 268 14.88 5.07 -1.08
CA GLY A 268 13.54 5.42 -0.66
C GLY A 268 12.52 4.31 -0.92
N ALA A 269 12.57 3.67 -2.10
CA ALA A 269 11.69 2.56 -2.44
C ALA A 269 11.98 1.29 -1.61
N ILE A 270 13.25 0.98 -1.35
CA ILE A 270 13.65 -0.07 -0.40
C ILE A 270 13.07 0.23 0.99
N GLY A 271 13.20 1.49 1.44
CA GLY A 271 12.69 1.94 2.73
C GLY A 271 11.18 1.78 2.87
N CYS A 272 10.40 2.14 1.84
CA CYS A 272 8.95 1.93 1.83
C CYS A 272 8.58 0.45 2.00
N PHE A 273 9.28 -0.43 1.31
CA PHE A 273 9.03 -1.88 1.40
C PHE A 273 9.43 -2.43 2.78
N GLU A 274 10.58 -2.04 3.28
CA GLU A 274 11.05 -2.44 4.61
C GLU A 274 10.10 -1.98 5.72
N GLU A 275 9.62 -0.74 5.65
CA GLU A 275 8.67 -0.16 6.61
C GLU A 275 7.34 -0.91 6.58
N ALA A 276 6.79 -1.21 5.41
CA ALA A 276 5.57 -2.01 5.29
C ALA A 276 5.74 -3.42 5.89
N CYS A 277 6.88 -4.09 5.63
CA CYS A 277 7.21 -5.38 6.26
C CYS A 277 7.34 -5.26 7.78
N ARG A 278 8.03 -4.24 8.28
CA ARG A 278 8.25 -3.98 9.70
C ARG A 278 6.92 -3.77 10.43
N ASN A 279 6.01 -3.01 9.83
CA ASN A 279 4.68 -2.78 10.38
C ASN A 279 3.84 -4.07 10.48
N VAL A 280 3.87 -4.91 9.44
CA VAL A 280 3.22 -6.23 9.46
C VAL A 280 3.81 -7.11 10.57
N VAL A 281 5.14 -7.09 10.74
CA VAL A 281 5.85 -7.83 11.82
C VAL A 281 5.41 -7.36 13.21
N CYS A 282 5.09 -6.07 13.42
CA CYS A 282 4.60 -5.56 14.70
C CYS A 282 3.29 -6.23 15.15
N THR A 283 2.48 -6.75 14.23
CA THR A 283 1.26 -7.51 14.55
C THR A 283 1.50 -9.00 14.81
N GLY A 284 2.73 -9.48 14.69
CA GLY A 284 3.10 -10.88 14.79
C GLY A 284 2.97 -11.67 13.49
N ALA A 285 2.71 -11.00 12.37
CA ALA A 285 2.57 -11.63 11.07
C ALA A 285 3.93 -11.76 10.35
N ASN A 286 4.13 -12.87 9.65
CA ASN A 286 5.26 -13.04 8.75
C ASN A 286 4.88 -12.52 7.35
N PRO A 287 5.64 -11.57 6.76
CA PRO A 287 5.41 -11.11 5.39
C PRO A 287 5.49 -12.25 4.38
N ILE A 288 4.48 -12.39 3.52
CA ILE A 288 4.38 -13.50 2.54
C ILE A 288 4.22 -13.05 1.10
N GLY A 289 3.82 -11.82 0.87
CA GLY A 289 3.63 -11.25 -0.46
C GLY A 289 3.49 -9.74 -0.40
N MET A 290 3.76 -9.09 -1.54
CA MET A 290 3.60 -7.65 -1.68
C MET A 290 2.86 -7.33 -2.97
N VAL A 291 2.26 -6.15 -2.98
CA VAL A 291 1.75 -5.47 -4.17
C VAL A 291 2.35 -4.07 -4.22
N ASP A 292 2.44 -3.49 -5.41
CA ASP A 292 2.88 -2.10 -5.56
C ASP A 292 1.83 -1.24 -6.28
N HIS A 293 1.88 0.07 -6.02
CA HIS A 293 1.24 1.09 -6.81
C HIS A 293 2.24 2.20 -7.08
N LEU A 294 2.75 2.25 -8.30
CA LEU A 294 3.86 3.11 -8.70
C LEU A 294 3.31 4.38 -9.36
N GLN A 295 3.46 5.53 -8.70
CA GLN A 295 2.97 6.82 -9.18
C GLN A 295 4.14 7.74 -9.53
N PHE A 296 4.21 8.16 -10.81
CA PHE A 296 5.28 8.98 -11.36
C PHE A 296 4.71 10.01 -12.36
N GLY A 297 5.48 11.06 -12.67
CA GLY A 297 5.15 12.01 -13.71
C GLY A 297 5.25 11.41 -15.12
N ASN A 298 5.43 12.24 -16.14
CA ASN A 298 5.49 11.83 -17.54
C ASN A 298 6.73 10.94 -17.80
N PRO A 299 6.57 9.66 -18.21
CA PRO A 299 7.68 8.74 -18.44
C PRO A 299 8.47 9.05 -19.73
N GLU A 300 8.04 10.00 -20.55
CA GLU A 300 8.78 10.47 -21.70
C GLU A 300 9.93 11.41 -21.30
N ASP A 301 9.84 12.02 -20.10
CA ASP A 301 10.96 12.71 -19.47
C ASP A 301 12.00 11.67 -18.99
N PRO A 302 13.24 11.71 -19.55
CA PRO A 302 14.29 10.76 -19.19
C PRO A 302 14.68 10.80 -17.70
N GLU A 303 14.53 11.94 -17.03
CA GLU A 303 14.85 12.09 -15.60
C GLU A 303 13.77 11.41 -14.74
N ILE A 304 12.49 11.57 -15.10
CA ILE A 304 11.37 10.88 -14.42
C ILE A 304 11.46 9.37 -14.64
N PHE A 305 11.69 8.93 -15.87
CA PHE A 305 11.82 7.51 -16.17
C PHE A 305 13.01 6.87 -15.43
N TRP A 306 14.11 7.60 -15.26
CA TRP A 306 15.24 7.14 -14.45
C TRP A 306 14.83 6.90 -12.98
N THR A 307 14.07 7.82 -12.38
CA THR A 307 13.61 7.66 -10.99
C THR A 307 12.68 6.45 -10.82
N PHE A 308 11.82 6.19 -11.80
CA PHE A 308 10.99 4.99 -11.86
C PHE A 308 11.83 3.72 -11.91
N MET A 309 12.80 3.64 -12.82
CA MET A 309 13.67 2.47 -12.96
C MET A 309 14.52 2.20 -11.72
N GLU A 310 15.04 3.24 -11.07
CA GLU A 310 15.80 3.09 -9.83
C GLU A 310 14.91 2.61 -8.66
N SER A 311 13.66 3.11 -8.59
CA SER A 311 12.68 2.61 -7.60
C SER A 311 12.39 1.12 -7.80
N LEU A 312 12.14 0.69 -9.03
CA LEU A 312 11.93 -0.73 -9.37
C LEU A 312 13.13 -1.60 -9.01
N LYS A 313 14.34 -1.14 -9.29
CA LYS A 313 15.56 -1.87 -8.90
C LYS A 313 15.61 -2.08 -7.38
N GLY A 314 15.32 -1.02 -6.60
CA GLY A 314 15.30 -1.11 -5.15
C GLY A 314 14.26 -2.11 -4.63
N ILE A 315 13.03 -2.02 -5.10
CA ILE A 315 11.94 -2.95 -4.74
C ILE A 315 12.35 -4.39 -5.08
N SER A 316 12.85 -4.62 -6.29
CA SER A 316 13.25 -5.96 -6.77
C SER A 316 14.38 -6.57 -5.93
N GLU A 317 15.37 -5.77 -5.55
CA GLU A 317 16.49 -6.23 -4.72
C GLU A 317 16.03 -6.67 -3.34
N TYR A 318 15.21 -5.85 -2.69
CA TYR A 318 14.73 -6.16 -1.36
C TYR A 318 13.73 -7.33 -1.36
N ALA A 319 12.85 -7.41 -2.36
CA ALA A 319 11.94 -8.53 -2.57
C ALA A 319 12.70 -9.87 -2.70
N LYS A 320 13.75 -9.89 -3.53
CA LYS A 320 14.62 -11.08 -3.72
C LYS A 320 15.34 -11.47 -2.44
N PHE A 321 15.86 -10.49 -1.71
CA PHE A 321 16.56 -10.74 -0.45
C PHE A 321 15.65 -11.33 0.62
N LEU A 322 14.46 -10.78 0.79
CA LEU A 322 13.47 -11.29 1.76
C LEU A 322 12.76 -12.56 1.27
N ARG A 323 12.74 -12.82 -0.05
CA ARG A 323 11.93 -13.85 -0.71
C ARG A 323 10.43 -13.57 -0.52
N VAL A 324 10.04 -12.31 -0.62
CA VAL A 324 8.65 -11.87 -0.61
C VAL A 324 8.24 -11.54 -2.05
N PRO A 325 7.40 -12.35 -2.71
CA PRO A 325 7.03 -12.15 -4.10
C PRO A 325 6.13 -10.93 -4.28
N CYS A 326 6.27 -10.22 -5.40
CA CYS A 326 5.26 -9.30 -5.90
C CYS A 326 4.16 -10.12 -6.58
N VAL A 327 2.93 -10.03 -6.07
CA VAL A 327 1.79 -10.81 -6.56
C VAL A 327 0.80 -9.99 -7.39
N GLY A 328 1.07 -8.70 -7.55
CA GLY A 328 0.28 -7.79 -8.36
C GLY A 328 0.81 -6.37 -8.21
N GLY A 329 0.34 -5.48 -9.06
CA GLY A 329 0.73 -4.08 -9.01
C GLY A 329 0.03 -3.23 -10.04
N LYS A 330 0.21 -1.92 -9.93
CA LYS A 330 -0.29 -0.92 -10.87
C LYS A 330 0.75 0.16 -11.08
N VAL A 331 0.91 0.61 -12.31
CA VAL A 331 1.68 1.82 -12.65
C VAL A 331 0.72 2.92 -13.04
N SER A 332 0.95 4.13 -12.52
CA SER A 332 0.27 5.37 -12.91
C SER A 332 1.33 6.39 -13.30
N PHE A 333 1.33 6.77 -14.55
CA PHE A 333 2.19 7.82 -15.10
C PHE A 333 1.41 9.10 -15.35
N TYR A 334 2.11 10.14 -15.80
CA TYR A 334 1.58 11.47 -16.12
C TYR A 334 0.93 12.18 -14.92
N ASN A 335 1.33 11.80 -13.68
CA ASN A 335 0.88 12.49 -12.47
C ASN A 335 1.63 13.81 -12.31
N GLU A 336 1.16 14.83 -12.98
CA GLU A 336 1.77 16.16 -13.00
C GLU A 336 0.73 17.27 -13.11
N THR A 337 1.10 18.46 -12.72
CA THR A 337 0.30 19.69 -12.81
C THR A 337 1.11 20.77 -13.49
N ALA A 338 0.53 21.95 -13.70
CA ALA A 338 1.26 23.13 -14.20
C ALA A 338 2.48 23.50 -13.33
N SER A 339 2.54 23.06 -12.08
CA SER A 339 3.69 23.26 -11.17
C SER A 339 4.78 22.19 -11.30
N GLY A 340 4.56 21.18 -12.13
CA GLY A 340 5.49 20.08 -12.42
C GLY A 340 5.02 18.72 -11.92
N PRO A 341 5.86 17.68 -12.09
CA PRO A 341 5.54 16.32 -11.72
C PRO A 341 5.49 16.11 -10.21
N ILE A 342 4.72 15.10 -9.79
CA ILE A 342 4.77 14.64 -8.40
C ILE A 342 6.15 14.07 -8.07
N LYS A 343 6.50 14.03 -6.79
CA LYS A 343 7.68 13.28 -6.34
C LYS A 343 7.49 11.78 -6.65
N PRO A 344 8.58 11.02 -6.93
CA PRO A 344 8.50 9.57 -7.09
C PRO A 344 7.75 8.94 -5.91
N THR A 345 6.63 8.27 -6.16
CA THR A 345 5.74 7.78 -5.10
C THR A 345 5.39 6.30 -5.31
N PRO A 346 6.34 5.38 -5.06
CA PRO A 346 5.99 3.97 -4.92
C PRO A 346 5.24 3.76 -3.59
N LEU A 347 4.03 3.20 -3.67
CA LEU A 347 3.28 2.69 -2.53
C LEU A 347 3.42 1.17 -2.50
N ILE A 348 3.81 0.61 -1.36
CA ILE A 348 4.06 -0.83 -1.21
C ILE A 348 3.06 -1.40 -0.21
N GLY A 349 2.19 -2.29 -0.69
CA GLY A 349 1.29 -3.06 0.15
C GLY A 349 1.93 -4.41 0.52
N VAL A 350 2.01 -4.73 1.81
CA VAL A 350 2.54 -6.01 2.30
C VAL A 350 1.45 -6.76 3.02
N LEU A 351 1.36 -8.05 2.72
CA LEU A 351 0.47 -9.00 3.38
C LEU A 351 1.29 -9.97 4.23
N GLY A 352 0.76 -10.30 5.40
CA GLY A 352 1.35 -11.29 6.29
C GLY A 352 0.31 -12.20 6.93
N ILE A 353 0.70 -13.40 7.32
CA ILE A 353 -0.18 -14.39 7.96
C ILE A 353 0.22 -14.60 9.41
N ILE A 354 -0.80 -14.70 10.27
CA ILE A 354 -0.70 -15.11 11.67
C ILE A 354 -1.48 -16.41 11.83
N ASP A 355 -0.80 -17.46 12.33
CA ASP A 355 -1.41 -18.81 12.39
C ASP A 355 -2.36 -19.02 13.56
N LYS A 356 -2.14 -18.36 14.71
CA LYS A 356 -2.91 -18.66 15.92
C LYS A 356 -3.58 -17.45 16.56
N THR A 357 -2.81 -16.53 17.11
CA THR A 357 -3.34 -15.42 17.91
C THR A 357 -2.72 -14.12 17.43
N PRO A 358 -3.53 -13.14 17.03
CA PRO A 358 -3.02 -11.82 16.67
C PRO A 358 -2.43 -11.11 17.88
N PHE A 359 -1.43 -10.31 17.64
CA PHE A 359 -0.77 -9.48 18.63
C PHE A 359 -1.41 -8.09 18.65
N LEU A 360 -1.82 -7.63 19.84
CA LEU A 360 -2.45 -6.33 20.01
C LEU A 360 -1.41 -5.28 20.39
N PRO A 361 -1.22 -4.22 19.60
CA PRO A 361 -0.11 -3.28 19.78
C PRO A 361 -0.27 -2.31 20.95
N SER A 362 -1.47 -2.16 21.52
CA SER A 362 -1.78 -1.15 22.56
C SER A 362 -1.63 -1.63 24.00
N ALA A 363 -1.18 -2.86 24.24
CA ALA A 363 -1.09 -3.43 25.58
C ALA A 363 0.11 -2.83 26.36
N THR A 364 -0.14 -1.78 27.17
CA THR A 364 0.90 -1.09 27.95
C THR A 364 0.37 -0.81 29.37
N ASN A 365 1.15 -1.12 30.40
CA ASN A 365 0.81 -0.85 31.79
C ASN A 365 1.91 -0.04 32.50
N SER A 366 1.53 0.61 33.59
CA SER A 366 2.51 1.27 34.46
C SER A 366 3.55 0.30 34.98
N GLY A 367 4.81 0.69 34.91
CA GLY A 367 5.97 -0.13 35.31
C GLY A 367 6.54 -1.01 34.21
N ASP A 368 5.88 -1.14 33.04
CA ASP A 368 6.44 -1.85 31.90
C ASP A 368 7.68 -1.14 31.36
N TYR A 369 8.67 -1.91 30.95
CA TYR A 369 9.92 -1.40 30.40
C TYR A 369 9.78 -1.04 28.93
N ILE A 370 10.47 0.02 28.53
CA ILE A 370 10.61 0.46 27.14
C ILE A 370 11.96 0.02 26.62
N VAL A 371 11.96 -0.87 25.64
CA VAL A 371 13.16 -1.40 25.00
C VAL A 371 13.17 -1.00 23.54
N ILE A 372 14.31 -0.47 23.07
CA ILE A 372 14.52 -0.21 21.65
C ILE A 372 15.39 -1.31 21.03
N ILE A 373 15.03 -1.72 19.81
CA ILE A 373 15.84 -2.55 18.92
C ILE A 373 16.27 -1.70 17.72
N GLY A 374 17.50 -1.90 17.24
CA GLY A 374 18.10 -1.20 16.10
C GLY A 374 18.85 0.06 16.49
N LYS A 375 19.58 0.64 15.54
CA LYS A 375 20.44 1.82 15.75
C LYS A 375 19.87 3.06 15.10
N THR A 376 19.95 4.18 15.80
CA THR A 376 19.74 5.52 15.21
C THR A 376 21.01 5.95 14.47
N LYS A 377 20.86 6.40 13.24
CA LYS A 377 21.95 6.82 12.38
C LYS A 377 21.82 8.31 12.02
N ASP A 378 22.81 8.84 11.33
CA ASP A 378 22.82 10.21 10.81
C ASP A 378 21.92 10.34 9.57
N GLU A 379 20.60 10.25 9.74
CA GLU A 379 19.62 10.07 8.67
C GLU A 379 18.38 10.95 8.89
N LEU A 380 18.56 12.30 8.83
CA LEU A 380 17.45 13.26 8.85
C LEU A 380 16.95 13.64 7.44
N GLY A 381 17.61 13.15 6.39
CA GLY A 381 17.24 13.48 5.01
C GLY A 381 15.82 13.03 4.65
N GLY A 382 15.00 13.96 4.14
CA GLY A 382 13.61 13.71 3.80
C GLY A 382 12.67 13.47 4.99
N SER A 383 13.18 13.63 6.23
CA SER A 383 12.36 13.42 7.43
C SER A 383 11.28 14.47 7.57
N GLU A 384 10.23 14.13 8.33
CA GLU A 384 9.18 15.08 8.70
C GLU A 384 9.74 16.23 9.51
N TYR A 385 10.80 15.99 10.28
CA TYR A 385 11.51 17.05 10.99
C TYR A 385 12.11 18.09 10.04
N PHE A 386 12.79 17.67 8.97
CA PHE A 386 13.34 18.60 8.00
C PHE A 386 12.27 19.35 7.21
N GLU A 387 11.26 18.64 6.72
CA GLU A 387 10.22 19.27 5.90
C GLU A 387 9.28 20.13 6.73
N TYR A 388 8.64 19.56 7.76
CA TYR A 388 7.56 20.25 8.47
C TYR A 388 8.07 21.38 9.38
N ILE A 389 9.23 21.15 10.04
CA ILE A 389 9.80 22.14 10.96
C ILE A 389 10.71 23.13 10.23
N HIS A 390 11.58 22.67 9.34
CA HIS A 390 12.60 23.50 8.70
C HIS A 390 12.29 23.89 7.25
N LYS A 391 11.18 23.41 6.68
CA LYS A 391 10.77 23.69 5.28
C LYS A 391 11.87 23.35 4.28
N PHE A 392 12.52 22.20 4.49
CA PHE A 392 13.64 21.73 3.68
C PHE A 392 13.48 20.25 3.34
N ILE A 393 13.58 19.92 2.06
CA ILE A 393 13.65 18.54 1.57
C ILE A 393 15.06 18.31 1.03
N GLY A 394 15.79 17.37 1.60
CA GLY A 394 17.17 17.04 1.24
C GLY A 394 17.89 16.38 2.42
N GLY A 395 19.19 16.22 2.31
CA GLY A 395 20.03 15.54 3.29
C GLY A 395 20.23 14.04 2.96
N ALA A 396 20.88 13.30 3.87
CA ALA A 396 21.12 11.87 3.68
C ALA A 396 19.83 11.06 3.80
N CYS A 397 19.45 10.37 2.72
CA CYS A 397 18.32 9.44 2.73
C CYS A 397 18.62 8.27 3.68
N PRO A 398 17.66 7.85 4.52
CA PRO A 398 17.83 6.64 5.32
C PRO A 398 18.11 5.40 4.47
N ILE A 399 19.08 4.58 4.93
CA ILE A 399 19.54 3.38 4.22
C ILE A 399 19.16 2.13 5.00
N VAL A 400 18.51 1.20 4.33
CA VAL A 400 18.18 -0.11 4.89
C VAL A 400 19.41 -1.01 4.84
N ASP A 401 19.94 -1.42 6.00
CA ASP A 401 20.83 -2.57 6.07
C ASP A 401 19.97 -3.85 6.01
N PHE A 402 20.12 -4.61 4.93
CA PHE A 402 19.30 -5.79 4.66
C PHE A 402 19.46 -6.87 5.74
N LYS A 403 20.66 -7.06 6.25
CA LYS A 403 20.95 -8.08 7.28
C LYS A 403 20.36 -7.67 8.62
N ASP A 404 20.57 -6.42 9.04
CA ASP A 404 19.99 -5.88 10.27
C ASP A 404 18.46 -5.88 10.20
N SER A 405 17.88 -5.47 9.06
CA SER A 405 16.44 -5.51 8.85
C SER A 405 15.88 -6.91 9.05
N LYS A 406 16.42 -7.90 8.37
CA LYS A 406 15.93 -9.28 8.45
C LYS A 406 16.09 -9.89 9.85
N ILE A 407 17.26 -9.70 10.48
CA ILE A 407 17.50 -10.26 11.82
C ILE A 407 16.62 -9.62 12.88
N ASN A 408 16.38 -8.31 12.79
CA ASN A 408 15.50 -7.59 13.72
C ASN A 408 14.04 -8.04 13.54
N MET A 409 13.52 -8.13 12.29
CA MET A 409 12.18 -8.66 12.01
C MET A 409 11.98 -10.07 12.57
N LEU A 410 12.88 -10.99 12.28
CA LEU A 410 12.80 -12.38 12.77
C LEU A 410 12.87 -12.46 14.30
N SER A 411 13.64 -11.57 14.92
CA SER A 411 13.78 -11.54 16.37
C SER A 411 12.54 -10.97 17.05
N VAL A 412 11.94 -9.92 16.49
CA VAL A 412 10.65 -9.39 16.96
C VAL A 412 9.56 -10.45 16.85
N LEU A 413 9.44 -11.14 15.71
CA LEU A 413 8.49 -12.25 15.55
C LEU A 413 8.71 -13.36 16.58
N SER A 414 9.97 -13.69 16.89
CA SER A 414 10.30 -14.67 17.91
C SER A 414 9.88 -14.21 19.32
N LEU A 415 10.14 -12.94 19.66
CA LEU A 415 9.72 -12.38 20.95
C LEU A 415 8.20 -12.37 21.12
N ILE A 416 7.47 -12.01 20.07
CA ILE A 416 5.99 -12.07 20.05
C ILE A 416 5.49 -13.50 20.21
N LYS A 417 6.02 -14.43 19.41
CA LYS A 417 5.63 -15.86 19.45
C LYS A 417 5.83 -16.50 20.81
N ASN A 418 6.92 -16.12 21.50
CA ASN A 418 7.26 -16.62 22.83
C ASN A 418 6.58 -15.81 23.96
N LYS A 419 5.69 -14.84 23.64
CA LYS A 419 4.96 -13.99 24.60
C LYS A 419 5.90 -13.23 25.56
N LEU A 420 7.07 -12.83 25.09
CA LEU A 420 8.06 -12.10 25.88
C LEU A 420 7.86 -10.59 25.86
N VAL A 421 7.04 -10.08 24.95
CA VAL A 421 6.68 -8.67 24.80
C VAL A 421 5.18 -8.48 24.89
N LYS A 422 4.73 -7.29 25.30
CA LYS A 422 3.30 -6.91 25.44
C LYS A 422 2.81 -6.11 24.24
N SER A 423 3.63 -5.19 23.74
CA SER A 423 3.38 -4.46 22.51
C SER A 423 4.69 -4.24 21.75
N VAL A 424 4.55 -4.04 20.45
CA VAL A 424 5.64 -3.70 19.54
C VAL A 424 5.15 -2.58 18.63
N HIS A 425 6.00 -1.61 18.38
CA HIS A 425 5.73 -0.50 17.47
C HIS A 425 6.99 -0.15 16.68
N ASP A 426 6.84 0.19 15.41
CA ASP A 426 7.99 0.55 14.59
C ASP A 426 8.42 2.01 14.82
N CYS A 427 9.68 2.32 14.51
CA CYS A 427 10.16 3.70 14.46
C CYS A 427 10.27 4.13 13.01
N SER A 428 9.32 4.95 12.54
CA SER A 428 9.24 5.44 11.16
C SER A 428 9.24 6.97 11.10
N LYS A 429 8.21 7.58 10.50
CA LYS A 429 8.10 9.04 10.33
C LYS A 429 8.19 9.79 11.65
N GLY A 430 9.07 10.79 11.70
CA GLY A 430 9.36 11.56 12.92
C GLY A 430 10.27 10.85 13.92
N GLY A 431 10.74 9.65 13.62
CA GLY A 431 11.76 8.92 14.35
C GLY A 431 11.35 8.44 15.74
N PHE A 432 12.36 8.24 16.60
CA PHE A 432 12.19 7.68 17.95
C PHE A 432 11.20 8.47 18.82
N ALA A 433 11.25 9.81 18.78
CA ALA A 433 10.43 10.62 19.68
C ALA A 433 8.93 10.52 19.34
N ILE A 434 8.59 10.39 18.06
CA ILE A 434 7.21 10.18 17.61
C ILE A 434 6.75 8.77 17.97
N ALA A 435 7.51 7.73 17.63
CA ALA A 435 7.14 6.35 17.93
C ALA A 435 6.92 6.12 19.46
N LEU A 436 7.77 6.71 20.31
CA LEU A 436 7.57 6.68 21.76
C LEU A 436 6.29 7.39 22.18
N SER A 437 5.98 8.53 21.54
CA SER A 437 4.76 9.31 21.84
C SER A 437 3.51 8.55 21.40
N GLU A 438 3.53 7.87 20.25
CA GLU A 438 2.43 7.05 19.76
C GLU A 438 2.13 5.88 20.70
N LEU A 439 3.16 5.17 21.18
CA LEU A 439 2.96 4.13 22.21
C LEU A 439 2.33 4.69 23.49
N SER A 440 2.77 5.86 23.94
CA SER A 440 2.21 6.53 25.12
C SER A 440 0.76 6.97 24.88
N ILE A 441 0.45 7.51 23.69
CA ILE A 441 -0.90 7.91 23.28
C ILE A 441 -1.84 6.70 23.20
N PHE A 442 -1.40 5.60 22.57
CA PHE A 442 -2.21 4.38 22.42
C PHE A 442 -2.46 3.68 23.75
N GLY A 443 -1.46 3.66 24.63
CA GLY A 443 -1.58 3.12 25.97
C GLY A 443 -2.25 4.04 26.98
N ASN A 444 -2.51 5.30 26.60
CA ASN A 444 -3.00 6.37 27.50
C ASN A 444 -2.17 6.48 28.78
N ILE A 445 -0.86 6.40 28.66
CA ILE A 445 0.07 6.40 29.80
C ILE A 445 1.36 7.15 29.47
N GLY A 446 1.88 7.91 30.43
CA GLY A 446 3.15 8.60 30.29
C GLY A 446 4.36 7.66 30.28
N CYS A 447 5.52 8.22 30.00
CA CYS A 447 6.77 7.49 30.02
C CYS A 447 7.92 8.35 30.57
N ASP A 448 8.92 7.67 31.15
CA ASP A 448 10.17 8.30 31.58
C ASP A 448 11.34 7.51 31.00
N VAL A 449 12.03 8.13 30.04
CA VAL A 449 13.13 7.49 29.28
C VAL A 449 14.39 8.33 29.30
N ASN A 450 15.55 7.66 29.31
CA ASN A 450 16.86 8.27 29.15
C ASN A 450 17.48 7.88 27.82
N ILE A 451 17.63 8.82 26.90
CA ILE A 451 18.18 8.59 25.57
C ILE A 451 19.70 8.61 25.49
N ASP A 452 20.43 8.88 26.60
CA ASP A 452 21.86 8.67 26.64
C ASP A 452 22.22 7.20 26.38
N LYS A 453 21.26 6.29 26.59
CA LYS A 453 21.38 4.86 26.35
C LYS A 453 20.88 4.42 24.97
N LEU A 454 20.43 5.34 24.13
CA LEU A 454 19.90 5.01 22.81
C LEU A 454 21.00 4.40 21.93
N PRO A 455 20.83 3.20 21.37
CA PRO A 455 21.78 2.66 20.41
C PRO A 455 21.86 3.56 19.18
N CYS A 456 23.04 4.12 18.92
CA CYS A 456 23.21 5.08 17.84
C CYS A 456 24.65 5.06 17.27
N GLU A 457 24.83 5.73 16.14
CA GLU A 457 26.14 6.07 15.61
C GLU A 457 26.83 7.12 16.51
N LYS A 458 28.15 7.22 16.37
CA LYS A 458 28.94 8.19 17.15
C LYS A 458 28.61 9.63 16.74
N ASN A 459 28.66 10.54 17.70
CA ASN A 459 28.60 11.99 17.48
C ASN A 459 27.29 12.52 16.86
N LEU A 460 26.15 11.85 17.09
CA LEU A 460 24.87 12.38 16.67
C LEU A 460 24.45 13.59 17.52
N SER A 461 23.86 14.61 16.88
CA SER A 461 23.20 15.70 17.60
C SER A 461 21.94 15.22 18.33
N PHE A 462 21.47 16.00 19.29
CA PHE A 462 20.26 15.66 20.03
C PHE A 462 19.03 15.50 19.12
N GLU A 463 18.89 16.38 18.13
CA GLU A 463 17.81 16.32 17.15
C GLU A 463 17.86 15.03 16.29
N LYS A 464 19.09 14.61 15.93
CA LYS A 464 19.30 13.35 15.18
C LYS A 464 18.93 12.13 16.03
N LEU A 465 19.22 12.14 17.33
CA LEU A 465 18.78 11.06 18.24
C LEU A 465 17.26 10.94 18.31
N LEU A 466 16.55 12.08 18.31
CA LEU A 466 15.09 12.11 18.43
C LEU A 466 14.36 11.83 17.13
N PHE A 467 14.80 12.44 16.03
CA PHE A 467 14.00 12.62 14.82
C PHE A 467 14.56 11.96 13.55
N SER A 468 15.76 11.32 13.60
CA SER A 468 16.21 10.51 12.46
C SER A 468 15.22 9.39 12.16
N GLU A 469 14.90 9.21 10.89
CA GLU A 469 13.94 8.19 10.41
C GLU A 469 14.67 6.91 9.95
N SER A 470 15.73 6.51 10.69
CA SER A 470 16.51 5.33 10.40
C SER A 470 15.65 4.06 10.43
N HIS A 471 15.87 3.19 9.46
CA HIS A 471 15.11 1.95 9.30
C HIS A 471 15.47 0.86 10.33
N SER A 472 14.69 -0.22 10.32
CA SER A 472 14.91 -1.46 11.07
C SER A 472 14.92 -1.29 12.59
N ARG A 473 14.18 -0.30 13.11
CA ARG A 473 14.05 -0.01 14.53
C ARG A 473 12.66 -0.32 15.04
N TYR A 474 12.58 -0.84 16.28
CA TYR A 474 11.34 -1.16 16.98
C TYR A 474 11.39 -0.70 18.42
N LEU A 475 10.26 -0.24 18.95
CA LEU A 475 10.02 -0.07 20.37
C LEU A 475 9.19 -1.25 20.89
N LEU A 476 9.66 -1.83 21.99
CA LEU A 476 9.00 -2.94 22.66
C LEU A 476 8.51 -2.51 24.02
N THR A 477 7.30 -2.90 24.38
CA THR A 477 6.81 -2.88 25.77
C THR A 477 7.02 -4.23 26.41
N VAL A 478 7.76 -4.28 27.51
CA VAL A 478 8.16 -5.52 28.19
C VAL A 478 7.80 -5.44 29.67
N ASP A 479 7.08 -6.43 30.18
CA ASP A 479 6.78 -6.51 31.62
C ASP A 479 8.02 -6.87 32.45
N LYS A 480 7.93 -6.61 33.76
CA LYS A 480 9.04 -6.82 34.71
C LYS A 480 9.51 -8.28 34.73
N LYS A 481 8.64 -9.25 34.56
CA LYS A 481 9.00 -10.69 34.64
C LYS A 481 9.79 -11.17 33.43
N ASN A 482 9.62 -10.53 32.26
CA ASN A 482 10.21 -10.96 31.00
C ASN A 482 11.48 -10.16 30.60
N ILE A 483 11.78 -9.03 31.28
CA ILE A 483 12.85 -8.11 30.82
C ILE A 483 14.23 -8.80 30.71
N GLU A 484 14.57 -9.65 31.65
CA GLU A 484 15.87 -10.33 31.63
C GLU A 484 15.94 -11.40 30.52
N LEU A 485 14.84 -12.10 30.25
CA LEU A 485 14.75 -13.04 29.13
C LEU A 485 14.88 -12.33 27.79
N VAL A 486 14.24 -11.15 27.63
CA VAL A 486 14.36 -10.34 26.42
C VAL A 486 15.80 -9.87 26.22
N LYS A 487 16.47 -9.36 27.26
CA LYS A 487 17.89 -8.95 27.18
C LYS A 487 18.80 -10.13 26.78
N GLN A 488 18.66 -11.28 27.41
CA GLN A 488 19.43 -12.48 27.08
C GLN A 488 19.21 -12.92 25.64
N PHE A 489 17.95 -12.94 25.19
CA PHE A 489 17.58 -13.30 23.81
C PHE A 489 18.24 -12.36 22.79
N LEU A 490 18.10 -11.04 22.97
CA LEU A 490 18.65 -10.03 22.06
C LEU A 490 20.18 -10.03 22.06
N SER A 491 20.82 -10.18 23.24
CA SER A 491 22.28 -10.29 23.38
C SER A 491 22.83 -11.53 22.66
N LYS A 492 22.18 -12.69 22.83
CA LYS A 492 22.56 -13.94 22.14
C LYS A 492 22.49 -13.80 20.62
N LYS A 493 21.54 -13.03 20.11
CA LYS A 493 21.38 -12.74 18.69
C LYS A 493 22.31 -11.61 18.18
N LYS A 494 23.10 -11.00 19.07
CA LYS A 494 23.99 -9.86 18.77
C LYS A 494 23.24 -8.66 18.16
N ILE A 495 21.99 -8.47 18.56
CA ILE A 495 21.14 -7.36 18.11
C ILE A 495 21.51 -6.10 18.90
N SER A 496 21.52 -4.96 18.23
CA SER A 496 21.68 -3.68 18.90
C SER A 496 20.37 -3.32 19.59
N PHE A 497 20.37 -3.22 20.93
CA PHE A 497 19.21 -2.85 21.74
C PHE A 497 19.61 -2.14 23.04
N ASN A 498 18.67 -1.46 23.67
CA ASN A 498 18.82 -1.02 25.06
C ASN A 498 17.44 -0.86 25.75
N VAL A 499 17.47 -0.90 27.07
CA VAL A 499 16.34 -0.52 27.94
C VAL A 499 16.44 0.96 28.25
N LEU A 500 15.49 1.75 27.76
CA LEU A 500 15.55 3.20 27.85
C LEU A 500 14.88 3.77 29.10
N GLY A 501 13.84 3.09 29.60
CA GLY A 501 13.04 3.56 30.72
C GLY A 501 11.80 2.73 30.94
N LYS A 502 10.74 3.38 31.46
CA LYS A 502 9.45 2.73 31.81
C LYS A 502 8.27 3.63 31.46
N PHE A 503 7.13 2.98 31.28
CA PHE A 503 5.85 3.67 31.26
C PHE A 503 5.39 3.98 32.68
N SER A 504 5.00 5.23 32.92
CA SER A 504 4.48 5.71 34.21
C SER A 504 3.92 7.12 34.13
N GLY A 505 2.95 7.41 34.98
CA GLY A 505 2.35 8.74 35.11
C GLY A 505 1.59 9.19 33.86
N ASP A 506 1.43 10.49 33.72
CA ASP A 506 0.61 11.17 32.72
C ASP A 506 1.41 12.04 31.74
N GLN A 507 2.75 11.98 31.80
CA GLN A 507 3.64 12.80 30.98
C GLN A 507 4.61 11.96 30.16
N ILE A 508 4.85 12.37 28.94
CA ILE A 508 5.98 11.91 28.12
C ILE A 508 7.22 12.71 28.57
N LYS A 509 8.19 12.01 29.15
CA LYS A 509 9.45 12.61 29.64
C LYS A 509 10.63 11.96 28.94
N ILE A 510 11.44 12.77 28.27
CA ILE A 510 12.69 12.32 27.63
C ILE A 510 13.85 13.07 28.26
N MET A 511 14.73 12.31 28.91
CA MET A 511 15.96 12.80 29.55
C MET A 511 17.15 12.67 28.60
N TYR A 512 17.98 13.68 28.56
CA TYR A 512 19.28 13.69 27.87
C TYR A 512 20.30 14.47 28.70
N LYS A 513 21.49 13.88 28.92
CA LYS A 513 22.56 14.46 29.73
C LYS A 513 22.06 14.97 31.10
N SER A 514 21.34 14.07 31.80
CA SER A 514 20.78 14.29 33.14
C SER A 514 19.75 15.45 33.23
N LYS A 515 19.22 15.93 32.10
CA LYS A 515 18.15 16.95 32.05
C LYS A 515 16.97 16.47 31.24
N TYR A 516 15.76 16.80 31.68
CA TYR A 516 14.58 16.57 30.86
C TYR A 516 14.55 17.57 29.70
N ALA A 517 14.80 17.06 28.51
CA ALA A 517 14.81 17.86 27.29
C ALA A 517 13.40 17.96 26.66
N ILE A 518 12.54 16.97 26.93
CA ILE A 518 11.14 16.95 26.51
C ILE A 518 10.27 16.61 27.73
N LYS A 519 9.20 17.40 27.91
CA LYS A 519 8.09 17.12 28.83
C LYS A 519 6.79 17.61 28.21
N CYS A 520 5.80 16.74 28.10
CA CYS A 520 4.43 17.11 27.73
C CYS A 520 3.44 16.11 28.32
N THR A 521 2.23 16.55 28.62
CA THR A 521 1.18 15.66 29.11
C THR A 521 0.60 14.84 27.97
N ILE A 522 0.09 13.65 28.31
CA ILE A 522 -0.58 12.76 27.36
C ILE A 522 -1.77 13.46 26.71
N ASP A 523 -2.60 14.19 27.50
CA ASP A 523 -3.78 14.90 26.99
C ASP A 523 -3.43 15.89 25.87
N ILE A 524 -2.35 16.66 26.03
CA ILE A 524 -1.91 17.62 25.02
C ILE A 524 -1.39 16.86 23.78
N ALA A 525 -0.63 15.80 23.98
CA ALA A 525 -0.12 14.97 22.89
C ALA A 525 -1.27 14.31 22.09
N GLN A 526 -2.26 13.74 22.78
CA GLN A 526 -3.46 13.13 22.18
C GLN A 526 -4.27 14.16 21.38
N LYS A 527 -4.54 15.33 21.94
CA LYS A 527 -5.25 16.40 21.22
C LYS A 527 -4.54 16.79 19.93
N LYS A 528 -3.21 16.93 19.97
CA LYS A 528 -2.40 17.24 18.78
C LYS A 528 -2.39 16.09 17.76
N TYR A 529 -2.38 14.86 18.21
CA TYR A 529 -2.35 13.70 17.35
C TYR A 529 -3.72 13.40 16.70
N PHE A 530 -4.81 13.40 17.48
CA PHE A 530 -6.13 12.96 16.98
C PHE A 530 -6.93 14.06 16.30
N ASN A 531 -6.81 15.33 16.72
CA ASN A 531 -7.73 16.37 16.26
C ASN A 531 -7.24 17.11 15.01
N THR A 532 -5.93 17.09 14.71
CA THR A 532 -5.33 17.94 13.68
C THR A 532 -6.02 17.84 12.32
N LEU A 533 -6.23 16.63 11.79
CA LEU A 533 -6.87 16.48 10.46
C LEU A 533 -8.33 16.95 10.47
N GLY A 534 -9.08 16.62 11.53
CA GLY A 534 -10.46 17.06 11.67
C GLY A 534 -10.59 18.57 11.74
N ASP A 535 -9.68 19.22 12.46
CA ASP A 535 -9.66 20.69 12.61
C ASP A 535 -9.26 21.36 11.28
N MET A 536 -8.26 20.85 10.57
CA MET A 536 -7.85 21.36 9.26
C MET A 536 -8.97 21.28 8.21
N LEU A 537 -9.74 20.18 8.19
CA LEU A 537 -10.78 19.93 7.20
C LEU A 537 -12.12 20.58 7.55
N LYS A 538 -12.31 21.11 8.77
CA LYS A 538 -13.49 21.91 9.13
C LYS A 538 -13.32 23.39 8.75
N HIS A 539 -12.09 23.85 8.60
CA HIS A 539 -11.73 25.24 8.35
C HIS A 539 -11.12 25.49 6.96
N GLY A 540 -11.06 24.45 6.11
CA GLY A 540 -10.68 24.49 4.69
C GLY A 540 -11.94 24.36 3.80
#